data_78473725b7575f19e73cb02e42191636
#
_entry.id   78473725b7575f19e73cb02e42191636
#
_cell.length_a   1.000
_cell.length_b   1.000
_cell.length_c   1.000
_cell.angle_alpha   90.00
_cell.angle_beta   90.00
_cell.angle_gamma   90.00
#
_symmetry.space_group_name_H-M   'P 1'
#
loop_
_entity.id
_entity.type
_entity.pdbx_description
1 polymer ?
#
loop_
_entity_poly.entity_id
_entity_poly.type
_entity_poly.pdbx_seq_one_letter_code
_entity_poly.pdbx_strand_id
1 'polypeptide(L)'
;MFTSLNTHSIFSKMRGTASLRELLAQAVKYRMSHLALTEVNGIWGFIRFVQFAREFNIQSIAGVNLITDYDDVILLVENQQGYENMCRIISDVHDSRDVHVADLLKSRHDGLFVLAHEKHVLKKLVKLIPDTHLFVELRPGVEERTAKGLAKQFQLEIVATGDVYFLSPEDQPAHKVLRTIEHNTTLTAIDSAEVKSEAHYFRTEKEMATLFPNSLDAINNAQYLAERCKTDWQFLNTIFPNMDLKNTREASRKLRKLVYAGAEKRYGRLKMGNPIENRDLRIVNSEHRITNNNSSASSAVKKRINQELAIITEKGFAPYFLVVWDIVRQTNATIGRGSGAASIVSYCLFITQVDPLKYNLQFERFIHPERVDMPDIDIDFPWDERDDIIDYVFQKYGLHRTAMVSNQVFLQ
;
A
#
# COMPACT_ATOMS: atom_id res chain seq x y z
N MET A 1 -9.52 24.48 19.47
CA MET A 1 -10.00 23.12 19.13
C MET A 1 -8.79 22.21 19.04
N PHE A 2 -8.79 21.05 19.68
CA PHE A 2 -7.66 20.11 19.66
C PHE A 2 -7.85 19.04 18.59
N THR A 3 -6.77 18.67 17.92
CA THR A 3 -6.71 17.53 16.99
C THR A 3 -5.72 16.50 17.48
N SER A 4 -6.10 15.23 17.55
CA SER A 4 -5.17 14.15 17.86
C SER A 4 -4.29 13.84 16.65
N LEU A 5 -2.99 14.12 16.77
CA LEU A 5 -1.99 13.95 15.70
C LEU A 5 -1.16 12.67 15.85
N ASN A 6 -1.30 11.96 16.97
CA ASN A 6 -0.61 10.70 17.23
C ASN A 6 -1.64 9.70 17.76
N THR A 7 -2.16 8.83 16.88
CA THR A 7 -3.28 7.93 17.17
C THR A 7 -3.07 6.58 16.52
N HIS A 8 -3.16 5.53 17.32
CA HIS A 8 -2.98 4.15 16.91
C HIS A 8 -4.30 3.38 16.99
N SER A 9 -4.58 2.57 15.98
CA SER A 9 -5.71 1.65 15.97
C SER A 9 -5.26 0.20 16.13
N ILE A 10 -6.20 -0.73 15.99
CA ILE A 10 -5.92 -2.17 15.90
C ILE A 10 -4.93 -2.53 14.78
N PHE A 11 -4.69 -1.63 13.81
CA PHE A 11 -3.70 -1.80 12.76
C PHE A 11 -2.26 -1.52 13.23
N SER A 12 -2.07 -0.85 14.38
CA SER A 12 -0.81 -0.91 15.14
C SER A 12 -0.75 -2.26 15.85
N LYS A 13 -0.30 -3.27 15.11
CA LYS A 13 -0.35 -4.69 15.50
C LYS A 13 0.20 -4.89 16.91
N MET A 14 -0.57 -5.59 17.75
CA MET A 14 -0.27 -5.88 19.16
C MET A 14 -0.06 -4.63 20.05
N ARG A 15 -0.58 -3.45 19.62
CA ARG A 15 -0.43 -2.18 20.35
C ARG A 15 -1.76 -1.45 20.55
N GLY A 16 -2.40 -1.02 19.47
CA GLY A 16 -3.68 -0.31 19.54
C GLY A 16 -4.86 -1.25 19.81
N THR A 17 -5.85 -0.79 20.57
CA THR A 17 -7.03 -1.59 20.94
C THR A 17 -8.30 -1.14 20.23
N ALA A 18 -8.37 0.11 19.77
CA ALA A 18 -9.58 0.67 19.16
C ALA A 18 -9.64 0.44 17.64
N SER A 19 -10.81 0.14 17.13
CA SER A 19 -11.08 0.10 15.69
C SER A 19 -11.10 1.51 15.08
N LEU A 20 -10.93 1.61 13.77
CA LEU A 20 -10.99 2.89 13.06
C LEU A 20 -12.33 3.61 13.24
N ARG A 21 -13.44 2.86 13.28
CA ARG A 21 -14.78 3.43 13.46
C ARG A 21 -14.98 3.98 14.87
N GLU A 22 -14.47 3.30 15.88
CA GLU A 22 -14.53 3.76 17.27
C GLU A 22 -13.71 5.03 17.46
N LEU A 23 -12.49 5.11 16.90
CA LEU A 23 -11.65 6.31 16.93
C LEU A 23 -12.36 7.51 16.27
N LEU A 24 -12.97 7.30 15.10
CA LEU A 24 -13.70 8.35 14.38
C LEU A 24 -14.97 8.77 15.12
N ALA A 25 -15.72 7.83 15.69
CA ALA A 25 -16.90 8.13 16.49
C ALA A 25 -16.53 8.96 17.72
N GLN A 26 -15.40 8.64 18.38
CA GLN A 26 -14.90 9.40 19.51
C GLN A 26 -14.45 10.81 19.10
N ALA A 27 -13.78 10.95 17.94
CA ALA A 27 -13.39 12.24 17.40
C ALA A 27 -14.61 13.15 17.13
N VAL A 28 -15.68 12.61 16.54
CA VAL A 28 -16.96 13.32 16.35
C VAL A 28 -17.56 13.75 17.70
N LYS A 29 -17.61 12.83 18.68
CA LYS A 29 -18.12 13.12 20.04
C LYS A 29 -17.34 14.26 20.69
N TYR A 30 -16.03 14.36 20.43
CA TYR A 30 -15.17 15.42 20.97
C TYR A 30 -15.09 16.65 20.05
N ARG A 31 -15.90 16.69 18.98
CA ARG A 31 -16.01 17.80 18.02
C ARG A 31 -14.69 18.11 17.31
N MET A 32 -13.85 17.10 17.09
CA MET A 32 -12.65 17.25 16.29
C MET A 32 -13.01 17.38 14.80
N SER A 33 -12.35 18.25 14.08
CA SER A 33 -12.50 18.42 12.62
C SER A 33 -11.55 17.54 11.83
N HIS A 34 -10.42 17.16 12.43
CA HIS A 34 -9.35 16.37 11.84
C HIS A 34 -8.95 15.24 12.79
N LEU A 35 -8.41 14.16 12.23
CA LEU A 35 -7.79 13.07 12.98
C LEU A 35 -6.62 12.51 12.19
N ALA A 36 -5.45 12.37 12.82
CA ALA A 36 -4.33 11.67 12.23
C ALA A 36 -4.37 10.17 12.61
N LEU A 37 -4.05 9.32 11.65
CA LEU A 37 -3.74 7.92 11.89
C LEU A 37 -2.24 7.71 11.73
N THR A 38 -1.57 7.29 12.81
CA THR A 38 -0.12 7.16 12.90
C THR A 38 0.27 5.77 13.39
N GLU A 39 -0.11 4.75 12.63
CA GLU A 39 0.21 3.38 12.99
C GLU A 39 1.73 3.16 13.10
N VAL A 40 2.15 2.24 13.96
CA VAL A 40 3.58 1.95 14.17
C VAL A 40 4.16 1.30 12.92
N ASN A 41 5.16 1.94 12.33
CA ASN A 41 5.92 1.47 11.16
C ASN A 41 5.04 1.00 9.98
N GLY A 42 3.85 1.59 9.79
CA GLY A 42 2.98 1.16 8.72
C GLY A 42 1.77 2.06 8.50
N ILE A 43 1.07 1.82 7.41
CA ILE A 43 -0.17 2.52 7.01
C ILE A 43 -1.29 1.53 6.66
N TRP A 44 -1.32 0.37 7.29
CA TRP A 44 -2.17 -0.76 6.95
C TRP A 44 -3.67 -0.44 6.95
N GLY A 45 -4.13 0.39 7.90
CA GLY A 45 -5.51 0.81 8.05
C GLY A 45 -5.88 2.07 7.24
N PHE A 46 -4.92 2.76 6.62
CA PHE A 46 -5.10 4.13 6.17
C PHE A 46 -6.17 4.29 5.08
N ILE A 47 -6.22 3.41 4.07
CA ILE A 47 -7.24 3.49 3.01
C ILE A 47 -8.66 3.38 3.59
N ARG A 48 -8.88 2.41 4.51
CA ARG A 48 -10.17 2.26 5.21
C ARG A 48 -10.46 3.43 6.12
N PHE A 49 -9.43 3.98 6.77
CA PHE A 49 -9.56 5.16 7.60
C PHE A 49 -10.08 6.35 6.81
N VAL A 50 -9.51 6.64 5.62
CA VAL A 50 -9.98 7.71 4.75
C VAL A 50 -11.44 7.50 4.31
N GLN A 51 -11.81 6.26 3.96
CA GLN A 51 -13.20 5.93 3.59
C GLN A 51 -14.17 6.20 4.75
N PHE A 52 -13.85 5.71 5.95
CA PHE A 52 -14.69 5.92 7.13
C PHE A 52 -14.69 7.39 7.57
N ALA A 53 -13.55 8.09 7.53
CA ALA A 53 -13.47 9.50 7.90
C ALA A 53 -14.42 10.36 7.09
N ARG A 54 -14.62 10.07 5.80
CA ARG A 54 -15.64 10.73 4.95
C ARG A 54 -17.06 10.49 5.46
N GLU A 55 -17.39 9.25 5.89
CA GLU A 55 -18.70 8.93 6.47
C GLU A 55 -18.97 9.72 7.76
N PHE A 56 -17.92 9.97 8.56
CA PHE A 56 -17.97 10.71 9.81
C PHE A 56 -17.75 12.22 9.67
N ASN A 57 -17.53 12.72 8.44
CA ASN A 57 -17.20 14.13 8.15
C ASN A 57 -15.97 14.63 8.93
N ILE A 58 -14.96 13.79 9.07
CA ILE A 58 -13.65 14.10 9.66
C ILE A 58 -12.61 14.18 8.54
N GLN A 59 -11.74 15.19 8.60
CA GLN A 59 -10.57 15.27 7.70
C GLN A 59 -9.49 14.29 8.17
N SER A 60 -9.15 13.34 7.31
CA SER A 60 -8.13 12.33 7.61
C SER A 60 -6.73 12.86 7.34
N ILE A 61 -5.82 12.67 8.28
CA ILE A 61 -4.39 12.98 8.13
C ILE A 61 -3.61 11.67 8.07
N ALA A 62 -2.80 11.50 7.03
CA ALA A 62 -1.88 10.40 6.94
C ALA A 62 -0.64 10.65 7.81
N GLY A 63 -0.22 9.65 8.55
CA GLY A 63 1.00 9.72 9.32
C GLY A 63 1.52 8.33 9.67
N VAL A 64 2.65 8.30 10.34
CA VAL A 64 3.27 7.08 10.87
C VAL A 64 4.03 7.42 12.16
N ASN A 65 3.91 6.57 13.17
CA ASN A 65 4.84 6.53 14.25
C ASN A 65 6.03 5.64 13.83
N LEU A 66 7.13 6.27 13.46
CA LEU A 66 8.30 5.61 12.96
C LEU A 66 9.23 5.26 14.13
N ILE A 67 9.35 3.96 14.40
CA ILE A 67 10.19 3.42 15.47
C ILE A 67 11.29 2.57 14.84
N THR A 68 12.53 3.00 15.04
CA THR A 68 13.74 2.24 14.70
C THR A 68 14.40 1.70 15.97
N ASP A 69 15.56 1.07 15.86
CA ASP A 69 16.29 0.61 17.05
C ASP A 69 16.89 1.78 17.86
N TYR A 70 16.91 3.00 17.29
CA TYR A 70 17.55 4.18 17.88
C TYR A 70 16.62 5.35 18.11
N ASP A 71 15.55 5.49 17.34
CA ASP A 71 14.78 6.72 17.25
C ASP A 71 13.28 6.43 17.24
N ASP A 72 12.47 7.32 17.85
CA ASP A 72 11.00 7.32 17.85
C ASP A 72 10.49 8.70 17.43
N VAL A 73 9.84 8.79 16.27
CA VAL A 73 9.32 10.05 15.72
C VAL A 73 7.96 9.86 15.08
N ILE A 74 7.17 10.93 15.03
CA ILE A 74 5.94 10.96 14.24
C ILE A 74 6.21 11.70 12.93
N LEU A 75 5.83 11.10 11.83
CA LEU A 75 5.77 11.75 10.53
C LEU A 75 4.32 12.00 10.16
N LEU A 76 3.98 13.23 9.77
CA LEU A 76 2.66 13.59 9.26
C LEU A 76 2.80 14.11 7.84
N VAL A 77 1.86 13.74 6.99
CA VAL A 77 1.89 14.09 5.56
C VAL A 77 1.22 15.43 5.33
N GLU A 78 1.98 16.38 4.78
CA GLU A 78 1.45 17.69 4.36
C GLU A 78 0.82 17.64 2.96
N ASN A 79 1.44 16.89 2.02
CA ASN A 79 1.06 16.85 0.62
C ASN A 79 1.43 15.49 -0.04
N GLN A 80 1.14 15.35 -1.34
CA GLN A 80 1.39 14.10 -2.09
C GLN A 80 2.87 13.67 -2.06
N GLN A 81 3.82 14.60 -2.16
CA GLN A 81 5.25 14.28 -2.09
C GLN A 81 5.63 13.69 -0.73
N GLY A 82 5.07 14.25 0.35
CA GLY A 82 5.25 13.71 1.70
C GLY A 82 4.71 12.29 1.85
N TYR A 83 3.55 12.00 1.24
CA TYR A 83 3.00 10.63 1.24
C TYR A 83 3.93 9.63 0.55
N GLU A 84 4.46 9.98 -0.63
CA GLU A 84 5.40 9.14 -1.36
C GLU A 84 6.70 8.92 -0.56
N ASN A 85 7.22 9.98 0.06
CA ASN A 85 8.42 9.92 0.90
C ASN A 85 8.19 9.04 2.13
N MET A 86 7.06 9.21 2.82
CA MET A 86 6.66 8.38 3.96
C MET A 86 6.57 6.89 3.60
N CYS A 87 5.95 6.55 2.47
CA CYS A 87 5.85 5.16 2.02
C CYS A 87 7.24 4.53 1.79
N ARG A 88 8.17 5.28 1.19
CA ARG A 88 9.55 4.80 0.96
C ARG A 88 10.32 4.63 2.26
N ILE A 89 10.17 5.58 3.20
CA ILE A 89 10.79 5.51 4.53
C ILE A 89 10.26 4.28 5.29
N ILE A 90 8.95 4.03 5.28
CA ILE A 90 8.37 2.84 5.91
C ILE A 90 8.97 1.56 5.31
N SER A 91 9.11 1.48 3.99
CA SER A 91 9.72 0.33 3.32
C SER A 91 11.16 0.10 3.77
N ASP A 92 11.98 1.17 3.84
CA ASP A 92 13.37 1.06 4.31
C ASP A 92 13.44 0.57 5.77
N VAL A 93 12.53 1.01 6.66
CA VAL A 93 12.47 0.54 8.06
C VAL A 93 12.02 -0.92 8.15
N HIS A 94 11.20 -1.40 7.21
CA HIS A 94 10.86 -2.83 7.14
C HIS A 94 12.03 -3.69 6.66
N ASP A 95 12.89 -3.14 5.80
CA ASP A 95 14.13 -3.84 5.37
C ASP A 95 15.16 -3.90 6.49
N SER A 96 15.31 -2.82 7.27
CA SER A 96 16.20 -2.78 8.45
C SER A 96 15.74 -1.74 9.46
N ARG A 97 15.63 -2.14 10.72
CA ARG A 97 15.40 -1.22 11.84
C ARG A 97 16.70 -0.60 12.39
N ASP A 98 17.85 -1.19 12.05
CA ASP A 98 19.19 -0.70 12.42
C ASP A 98 19.56 0.53 11.59
N VAL A 99 18.77 1.61 11.72
CA VAL A 99 18.91 2.85 10.96
C VAL A 99 18.47 4.05 11.79
N HIS A 100 19.17 5.18 11.64
CA HIS A 100 18.72 6.44 12.22
C HIS A 100 17.69 7.14 11.33
N VAL A 101 16.63 7.67 11.95
CA VAL A 101 15.59 8.43 11.23
C VAL A 101 16.18 9.61 10.44
N ALA A 102 17.22 10.27 10.97
CA ALA A 102 17.90 11.36 10.26
C ALA A 102 18.50 10.93 8.92
N ASP A 103 18.98 9.68 8.79
CA ASP A 103 19.52 9.16 7.53
C ASP A 103 18.41 8.89 6.51
N LEU A 104 17.27 8.40 6.96
CA LEU A 104 16.09 8.19 6.13
C LEU A 104 15.49 9.50 5.61
N LEU A 105 15.45 10.54 6.46
CA LEU A 105 14.89 11.84 6.13
C LEU A 105 15.83 12.74 5.31
N LYS A 106 17.11 12.43 5.21
CA LYS A 106 18.12 13.28 4.56
C LYS A 106 17.76 13.71 3.14
N SER A 107 17.10 12.85 2.38
CA SER A 107 16.64 13.13 1.01
C SER A 107 15.14 12.97 0.81
N ARG A 108 14.37 12.78 1.86
CA ARG A 108 12.95 12.42 1.79
C ARG A 108 12.10 13.13 2.85
N HIS A 109 12.50 14.34 3.27
CA HIS A 109 11.73 15.12 4.26
C HIS A 109 10.69 16.06 3.63
N ASP A 110 10.79 16.34 2.33
CA ASP A 110 9.86 17.24 1.66
C ASP A 110 8.41 16.78 1.78
N GLY A 111 7.52 17.70 2.18
CA GLY A 111 6.11 17.44 2.37
C GLY A 111 5.76 16.63 3.63
N LEU A 112 6.71 16.53 4.57
CA LEU A 112 6.51 15.87 5.86
C LEU A 112 6.70 16.86 7.01
N PHE A 113 5.80 16.81 8.00
CA PHE A 113 6.03 17.33 9.32
C PHE A 113 6.61 16.23 10.19
N VAL A 114 7.61 16.60 11.00
CA VAL A 114 8.31 15.66 11.88
C VAL A 114 8.16 16.14 13.33
N LEU A 115 7.62 15.27 14.18
CA LEU A 115 7.50 15.51 15.60
C LEU A 115 8.44 14.56 16.34
N ALA A 116 9.31 15.09 17.18
CA ALA A 116 10.26 14.33 17.98
C ALA A 116 10.35 14.85 19.41
N HIS A 117 10.54 13.95 20.38
CA HIS A 117 10.63 14.31 21.80
C HIS A 117 12.01 14.06 22.41
N GLU A 118 12.89 13.39 21.67
CA GLU A 118 14.22 12.99 22.15
C GLU A 118 15.30 13.97 21.69
N LYS A 119 16.14 14.39 22.65
CA LYS A 119 17.21 15.38 22.39
C LYS A 119 18.20 14.93 21.30
N HIS A 120 18.57 13.64 21.29
CA HIS A 120 19.57 13.13 20.34
C HIS A 120 19.03 13.13 18.90
N VAL A 121 17.73 12.86 18.73
CA VAL A 121 17.02 12.91 17.45
C VAL A 121 16.94 14.35 16.95
N LEU A 122 16.40 15.26 17.78
CA LEU A 122 16.27 16.67 17.43
C LEU A 122 17.62 17.31 17.03
N LYS A 123 18.71 16.98 17.73
CA LYS A 123 20.07 17.47 17.41
C LYS A 123 20.53 17.11 16.00
N LYS A 124 20.08 15.97 15.46
CA LYS A 124 20.37 15.55 14.09
C LYS A 124 19.43 16.22 13.10
N LEU A 125 18.12 16.25 13.42
CA LEU A 125 17.07 16.70 12.53
C LEU A 125 17.07 18.22 12.27
N VAL A 126 17.43 19.07 13.23
CA VAL A 126 17.51 20.52 13.04
C VAL A 126 18.52 20.97 11.98
N LYS A 127 19.41 20.08 11.57
CA LYS A 127 20.38 20.34 10.49
C LYS A 127 19.86 19.95 9.10
N LEU A 128 18.74 19.23 9.04
CA LEU A 128 18.20 18.62 7.83
C LEU A 128 16.83 19.18 7.47
N ILE A 129 16.00 19.49 8.47
CA ILE A 129 14.59 19.82 8.31
C ILE A 129 14.38 21.29 8.70
N PRO A 130 13.66 22.08 7.90
CA PRO A 130 13.28 23.43 8.25
C PRO A 130 12.49 23.50 9.58
N ASP A 131 12.67 24.55 10.34
CA ASP A 131 11.96 24.82 11.60
C ASP A 131 10.44 24.84 11.44
N THR A 132 9.94 25.18 10.26
CA THR A 132 8.51 25.15 9.90
C THR A 132 7.94 23.73 9.74
N HIS A 133 8.79 22.71 9.72
CA HIS A 133 8.42 21.30 9.51
C HIS A 133 8.95 20.37 10.60
N LEU A 134 9.74 20.86 11.55
CA LEU A 134 10.24 20.10 12.69
C LEU A 134 9.70 20.68 14.00
N PHE A 135 9.11 19.82 14.83
CA PHE A 135 8.46 20.22 16.08
C PHE A 135 8.93 19.36 17.24
N VAL A 136 8.92 19.95 18.44
CA VAL A 136 9.09 19.18 19.67
C VAL A 136 7.75 18.57 20.05
N GLU A 137 7.68 17.24 20.12
CA GLU A 137 6.47 16.54 20.59
C GLU A 137 6.34 16.62 22.10
N LEU A 138 5.19 17.10 22.58
CA LEU A 138 4.77 17.03 23.97
C LEU A 138 3.65 15.99 24.09
N ARG A 139 3.96 14.83 24.69
CA ARG A 139 3.04 13.70 24.83
C ARG A 139 2.96 13.19 26.27
N PRO A 140 1.96 12.38 26.65
CA PRO A 140 1.92 11.72 27.97
C PRO A 140 3.24 11.03 28.29
N GLY A 141 3.74 11.23 29.51
CA GLY A 141 5.05 10.74 29.96
C GLY A 141 6.24 11.66 29.66
N VAL A 142 6.05 12.74 28.88
CA VAL A 142 7.06 13.79 28.68
C VAL A 142 6.72 15.00 29.55
N GLU A 143 7.66 15.44 30.38
CA GLU A 143 7.48 16.63 31.22
C GLU A 143 7.46 17.90 30.37
N GLU A 144 6.50 18.81 30.62
CA GLU A 144 6.42 20.12 29.93
C GLU A 144 7.73 20.91 30.01
N ARG A 145 8.40 20.87 31.18
CA ARG A 145 9.69 21.54 31.37
C ARG A 145 10.76 21.02 30.42
N THR A 146 10.80 19.73 30.22
CA THR A 146 11.75 19.07 29.29
C THR A 146 11.44 19.50 27.85
N ALA A 147 10.18 19.42 27.42
CA ALA A 147 9.78 19.83 26.07
C ALA A 147 10.10 21.31 25.81
N LYS A 148 9.80 22.22 26.78
CA LYS A 148 10.14 23.65 26.69
C LYS A 148 11.64 23.90 26.64
N GLY A 149 12.42 23.11 27.39
CA GLY A 149 13.88 23.18 27.36
C GLY A 149 14.43 22.82 25.98
N LEU A 150 13.92 21.75 25.37
CA LEU A 150 14.29 21.33 24.00
C LEU A 150 13.87 22.36 22.96
N ALA A 151 12.62 22.86 23.03
CA ALA A 151 12.10 23.88 22.12
C ALA A 151 12.97 25.14 22.14
N LYS A 152 13.34 25.62 23.34
CA LYS A 152 14.24 26.77 23.50
C LYS A 152 15.66 26.47 22.97
N GLN A 153 16.18 25.28 23.25
CA GLN A 153 17.55 24.89 22.83
C GLN A 153 17.67 24.84 21.32
N PHE A 154 16.66 24.33 20.63
CA PHE A 154 16.67 24.08 19.19
C PHE A 154 15.88 25.13 18.38
N GLN A 155 15.27 26.13 19.05
CA GLN A 155 14.44 27.17 18.43
C GLN A 155 13.27 26.59 17.63
N LEU A 156 12.57 25.60 18.20
CA LEU A 156 11.45 24.89 17.59
C LEU A 156 10.15 25.17 18.33
N GLU A 157 9.03 25.06 17.63
CA GLU A 157 7.69 25.06 18.20
C GLU A 157 7.39 23.71 18.88
N ILE A 158 6.48 23.75 19.87
CA ILE A 158 6.00 22.54 20.57
C ILE A 158 4.62 22.17 20.01
N VAL A 159 4.40 20.89 19.77
CA VAL A 159 3.08 20.35 19.41
C VAL A 159 2.67 19.30 20.42
N ALA A 160 1.47 19.47 21.01
CA ALA A 160 0.94 18.50 21.95
C ALA A 160 0.24 17.35 21.22
N THR A 161 0.55 16.10 21.59
CA THR A 161 -0.11 14.90 21.08
C THR A 161 -0.69 14.07 22.22
N GLY A 162 -1.69 13.22 21.89
CA GLY A 162 -2.29 12.29 22.84
C GLY A 162 -1.50 10.99 23.01
N ASP A 163 -0.66 10.65 22.05
CA ASP A 163 0.00 9.31 21.93
C ASP A 163 -1.00 8.18 22.23
N VAL A 164 -2.09 8.16 21.46
CA VAL A 164 -3.31 7.38 21.75
C VAL A 164 -3.15 5.93 21.32
N TYR A 165 -3.34 5.01 22.26
CA TYR A 165 -3.36 3.55 22.01
C TYR A 165 -4.72 2.91 22.32
N PHE A 166 -5.57 3.57 23.09
CA PHE A 166 -6.90 3.11 23.48
C PHE A 166 -7.88 4.26 23.70
N LEU A 167 -9.17 3.97 23.79
CA LEU A 167 -10.20 5.01 23.89
C LEU A 167 -10.35 5.55 25.30
N SER A 168 -10.17 4.71 26.30
CA SER A 168 -10.35 5.06 27.72
C SER A 168 -9.26 4.40 28.59
N PRO A 169 -8.99 4.95 29.79
CA PRO A 169 -8.01 4.34 30.71
C PRO A 169 -8.30 2.89 31.05
N GLU A 170 -9.59 2.50 31.08
CA GLU A 170 -10.06 1.14 31.36
C GLU A 170 -9.64 0.12 30.31
N ASP A 171 -9.24 0.55 29.11
CA ASP A 171 -8.78 -0.32 28.01
C ASP A 171 -7.28 -0.68 28.13
N GLN A 172 -6.55 -0.05 29.05
CA GLN A 172 -5.11 -0.30 29.26
C GLN A 172 -4.78 -1.79 29.52
N PRO A 173 -5.58 -2.55 30.29
CA PRO A 173 -5.31 -3.97 30.46
C PRO A 173 -5.34 -4.77 29.16
N ALA A 174 -6.23 -4.44 28.22
CA ALA A 174 -6.26 -5.07 26.89
C ALA A 174 -4.96 -4.78 26.11
N HIS A 175 -4.50 -3.52 26.12
CA HIS A 175 -3.20 -3.15 25.57
C HIS A 175 -2.06 -3.96 26.20
N LYS A 176 -2.04 -4.12 27.51
CA LYS A 176 -1.02 -4.92 28.23
C LYS A 176 -1.04 -6.38 27.78
N VAL A 177 -2.21 -6.98 27.58
CA VAL A 177 -2.35 -8.35 27.05
C VAL A 177 -1.73 -8.44 25.65
N LEU A 178 -2.05 -7.50 24.75
CA LEU A 178 -1.50 -7.47 23.38
C LEU A 178 0.03 -7.38 23.40
N ARG A 179 0.61 -6.50 24.24
CA ARG A 179 2.06 -6.37 24.39
C ARG A 179 2.70 -7.67 24.93
N THR A 180 2.04 -8.31 25.89
CA THR A 180 2.48 -9.59 26.45
C THR A 180 2.54 -10.69 25.39
N ILE A 181 1.55 -10.74 24.52
CA ILE A 181 1.51 -11.68 23.38
C ILE A 181 2.65 -11.38 22.40
N GLU A 182 2.88 -10.11 22.05
CA GLU A 182 3.96 -9.72 21.10
C GLU A 182 5.35 -10.12 21.63
N HIS A 183 5.58 -9.95 22.93
CA HIS A 183 6.85 -10.29 23.58
C HIS A 183 6.96 -11.77 24.00
N ASN A 184 5.92 -12.57 23.72
CA ASN A 184 5.85 -13.99 24.11
C ASN A 184 6.21 -14.21 25.60
N THR A 185 5.60 -13.41 26.49
CA THR A 185 5.87 -13.41 27.92
C THR A 185 4.58 -13.49 28.73
N THR A 186 4.64 -13.33 30.06
CA THR A 186 3.47 -13.31 30.94
C THR A 186 3.11 -11.91 31.39
N LEU A 187 1.85 -11.69 31.82
CA LEU A 187 1.36 -10.40 32.33
C LEU A 187 2.16 -9.83 33.52
N THR A 188 2.81 -10.71 34.26
CA THR A 188 3.64 -10.36 35.43
C THR A 188 5.11 -10.14 35.10
N ALA A 189 5.57 -10.68 33.96
CA ALA A 189 6.98 -10.64 33.57
C ALA A 189 7.27 -9.63 32.44
N ILE A 190 6.22 -9.04 31.83
CA ILE A 190 6.42 -8.02 30.79
C ILE A 190 7.09 -6.79 31.39
N ASP A 191 8.09 -6.25 30.67
CA ASP A 191 8.74 -5.00 31.06
C ASP A 191 7.71 -3.85 31.00
N SER A 192 7.66 -3.05 32.04
CA SER A 192 6.79 -1.88 32.12
C SER A 192 7.08 -0.83 31.04
N ALA A 193 8.30 -0.76 30.53
CA ALA A 193 8.69 0.11 29.43
C ALA A 193 8.00 -0.25 28.10
N GLU A 194 7.61 -1.52 27.93
CA GLU A 194 6.92 -2.02 26.74
C GLU A 194 5.40 -1.77 26.78
N VAL A 195 4.85 -1.35 27.91
CA VAL A 195 3.41 -1.15 28.13
C VAL A 195 3.12 0.32 28.34
N LYS A 196 2.25 0.88 27.52
CA LYS A 196 1.78 2.25 27.72
C LYS A 196 0.94 2.36 28.99
N SER A 197 1.12 3.43 29.73
CA SER A 197 0.34 3.71 30.95
C SER A 197 -1.09 4.10 30.60
N GLU A 198 -1.98 4.11 31.60
CA GLU A 198 -3.38 4.57 31.46
C GLU A 198 -3.50 6.01 30.92
N ALA A 199 -2.38 6.76 30.89
CA ALA A 199 -2.35 8.10 30.33
C ALA A 199 -2.37 8.15 28.78
N HIS A 200 -2.38 7.04 28.05
CA HIS A 200 -2.32 7.01 26.58
C HIS A 200 -3.68 6.76 25.93
N TYR A 201 -4.73 7.41 26.44
CA TYR A 201 -6.10 7.30 25.95
C TYR A 201 -6.52 8.52 25.10
N PHE A 202 -7.60 8.35 24.36
CA PHE A 202 -8.15 9.40 23.49
C PHE A 202 -8.81 10.52 24.32
N ARG A 203 -8.25 11.73 24.31
CA ARG A 203 -8.61 12.86 25.19
C ARG A 203 -9.40 13.94 24.48
N THR A 204 -10.22 14.63 25.25
CA THR A 204 -10.81 15.93 24.89
C THR A 204 -9.77 17.05 24.99
N GLU A 205 -10.05 18.18 24.35
CA GLU A 205 -9.24 19.40 24.50
C GLU A 205 -9.07 19.82 25.96
N LYS A 206 -10.15 19.73 26.76
CA LYS A 206 -10.13 20.07 28.17
C LYS A 206 -9.19 19.16 28.98
N GLU A 207 -9.20 17.88 28.70
CA GLU A 207 -8.31 16.92 29.36
C GLU A 207 -6.85 17.13 28.93
N MET A 208 -6.61 17.50 27.65
CA MET A 208 -5.28 17.89 27.20
C MET A 208 -4.79 19.17 27.88
N ALA A 209 -5.66 20.17 28.03
CA ALA A 209 -5.32 21.39 28.74
C ALA A 209 -5.07 21.15 30.25
N THR A 210 -5.74 20.16 30.84
CA THR A 210 -5.48 19.73 32.23
C THR A 210 -4.14 18.97 32.34
N LEU A 211 -3.81 18.18 31.34
CA LEU A 211 -2.54 17.43 31.29
C LEU A 211 -1.33 18.36 31.07
N PHE A 212 -1.51 19.40 30.25
CA PHE A 212 -0.45 20.35 29.87
C PHE A 212 -0.86 21.80 30.15
N PRO A 213 -1.07 22.18 31.44
CA PRO A 213 -1.65 23.47 31.82
C PRO A 213 -0.76 24.66 31.45
N ASN A 214 0.54 24.46 31.34
CA ASN A 214 1.50 25.54 31.02
C ASN A 214 1.91 25.55 29.54
N SER A 215 1.27 24.73 28.68
CA SER A 215 1.62 24.57 27.26
C SER A 215 0.38 24.57 26.35
N LEU A 216 -0.54 25.53 26.62
CA LEU A 216 -1.77 25.66 25.82
C LEU A 216 -1.47 26.00 24.36
N ASP A 217 -0.38 26.71 24.08
CA ASP A 217 0.07 26.97 22.71
C ASP A 217 0.40 25.70 21.95
N ALA A 218 0.99 24.71 22.64
CA ALA A 218 1.28 23.41 22.03
C ALA A 218 0.01 22.65 21.61
N ILE A 219 -1.10 22.82 22.35
CA ILE A 219 -2.41 22.25 22.00
C ILE A 219 -3.00 22.97 20.78
N ASN A 220 -2.86 24.29 20.69
CA ASN A 220 -3.29 25.08 19.54
C ASN A 220 -2.46 24.74 18.28
N ASN A 221 -1.16 24.52 18.45
CA ASN A 221 -0.26 24.12 17.37
C ASN A 221 -0.66 22.76 16.74
N ALA A 222 -1.26 21.84 17.50
CA ALA A 222 -1.79 20.60 16.97
C ALA A 222 -2.91 20.85 15.94
N GLN A 223 -3.83 21.77 16.22
CA GLN A 223 -4.89 22.15 15.27
C GLN A 223 -4.31 22.90 14.06
N TYR A 224 -3.39 23.85 14.28
CA TYR A 224 -2.71 24.58 13.21
C TYR A 224 -1.98 23.61 12.25
N LEU A 225 -1.28 22.62 12.80
CA LEU A 225 -0.57 21.62 12.01
C LEU A 225 -1.55 20.73 11.21
N ALA A 226 -2.67 20.35 11.84
CA ALA A 226 -3.72 19.57 11.17
C ALA A 226 -4.30 20.29 9.95
N GLU A 227 -4.51 21.61 10.04
CA GLU A 227 -5.05 22.42 8.94
C GLU A 227 -4.07 22.60 7.77
N ARG A 228 -2.77 22.37 8.00
CA ARG A 228 -1.74 22.36 6.95
C ARG A 228 -1.65 21.03 6.22
N CYS A 229 -2.11 19.93 6.82
CA CYS A 229 -2.15 18.61 6.21
C CYS A 229 -3.28 18.55 5.17
N LYS A 230 -3.05 19.11 3.99
CA LYS A 230 -4.03 19.20 2.90
C LYS A 230 -3.85 18.04 1.93
N THR A 231 -4.60 16.99 2.16
CA THR A 231 -4.59 15.83 1.30
C THR A 231 -6.00 15.52 0.82
N ASP A 232 -6.25 15.77 -0.44
CA ASP A 232 -7.45 15.26 -1.11
C ASP A 232 -7.15 13.84 -1.60
N TRP A 233 -7.38 12.87 -0.71
CA TRP A 233 -7.10 11.48 -0.98
C TRP A 233 -8.08 10.92 -2.01
N GLN A 234 -7.75 11.08 -3.28
CA GLN A 234 -8.49 10.47 -4.38
C GLN A 234 -7.76 9.17 -4.80
N PHE A 235 -8.11 8.06 -4.17
CA PHE A 235 -7.62 6.72 -4.57
C PHE A 235 -8.37 6.16 -5.78
N LEU A 236 -8.77 7.01 -6.72
CA LEU A 236 -9.67 6.65 -7.82
C LEU A 236 -8.93 6.26 -9.10
N ASN A 237 -7.64 6.55 -9.20
CA ASN A 237 -6.87 6.28 -10.40
C ASN A 237 -6.20 4.90 -10.30
N THR A 238 -6.69 3.96 -11.08
CA THR A 238 -6.02 2.67 -11.25
C THR A 238 -4.70 2.88 -11.99
N ILE A 239 -3.59 2.49 -11.37
CA ILE A 239 -2.27 2.52 -12.01
C ILE A 239 -2.07 1.19 -12.72
N PHE A 240 -1.96 1.25 -14.05
CA PHE A 240 -1.72 0.07 -14.88
C PHE A 240 -0.22 -0.24 -14.96
N PRO A 241 0.17 -1.53 -14.88
CA PRO A 241 1.52 -1.92 -15.20
C PRO A 241 1.83 -1.56 -16.65
N ASN A 242 2.90 -0.82 -16.86
CA ASN A 242 3.34 -0.37 -18.18
C ASN A 242 4.67 -1.03 -18.52
N MET A 243 4.74 -1.69 -19.68
CA MET A 243 6.05 -1.99 -20.27
C MET A 243 6.60 -0.69 -20.84
N ASP A 244 7.94 -0.53 -20.85
CA ASP A 244 8.63 0.63 -21.45
C ASP A 244 8.42 0.70 -22.98
N LEU A 245 7.15 0.68 -23.38
CA LEU A 245 6.71 0.82 -24.77
C LEU A 245 6.32 2.27 -25.00
N LYS A 246 6.81 2.83 -26.10
CA LYS A 246 6.65 4.26 -26.45
C LYS A 246 5.20 4.74 -26.50
N ASN A 247 4.24 3.83 -26.77
CA ASN A 247 2.82 4.15 -26.79
C ASN A 247 1.93 2.89 -26.79
N THR A 248 0.64 3.07 -26.48
CA THR A 248 -0.38 2.02 -26.46
C THR A 248 -0.58 1.33 -27.82
N ARG A 249 -0.33 2.03 -28.93
CA ARG A 249 -0.44 1.44 -30.29
C ARG A 249 0.64 0.41 -30.56
N GLU A 250 1.85 0.65 -30.08
CA GLU A 250 2.95 -0.30 -30.18
C GLU A 250 2.67 -1.55 -29.33
N ALA A 251 2.18 -1.37 -28.12
CA ALA A 251 1.76 -2.48 -27.25
C ALA A 251 0.68 -3.33 -27.93
N SER A 252 -0.36 -2.72 -28.48
CA SER A 252 -1.45 -3.42 -29.17
C SER A 252 -0.96 -4.19 -30.40
N ARG A 253 -0.02 -3.62 -31.16
CA ARG A 253 0.59 -4.29 -32.33
C ARG A 253 1.43 -5.51 -31.87
N LYS A 254 2.23 -5.36 -30.82
CA LYS A 254 3.04 -6.45 -30.26
C LYS A 254 2.15 -7.56 -29.70
N LEU A 255 1.11 -7.21 -28.94
CA LEU A 255 0.14 -8.15 -28.38
C LEU A 255 -0.53 -8.94 -29.50
N ARG A 256 -1.04 -8.27 -30.53
CA ARG A 256 -1.67 -8.91 -31.69
C ARG A 256 -0.75 -9.93 -32.37
N LYS A 257 0.52 -9.55 -32.59
CA LYS A 257 1.53 -10.44 -33.18
C LYS A 257 1.72 -11.71 -32.34
N LEU A 258 1.86 -11.58 -31.03
CA LEU A 258 2.08 -12.70 -30.11
C LEU A 258 0.85 -13.61 -30.02
N VAL A 259 -0.34 -13.04 -29.96
CA VAL A 259 -1.61 -13.79 -29.90
C VAL A 259 -1.78 -14.67 -31.16
N TYR A 260 -1.54 -14.09 -32.33
CA TYR A 260 -1.65 -14.89 -33.56
C TYR A 260 -0.59 -15.98 -33.70
N ALA A 261 0.64 -15.69 -33.26
CA ALA A 261 1.70 -16.71 -33.23
C ALA A 261 1.36 -17.82 -32.22
N GLY A 262 0.77 -17.48 -31.07
CA GLY A 262 0.27 -18.49 -30.12
C GLY A 262 -0.94 -19.26 -30.63
N ALA A 263 -1.84 -18.62 -31.34
CA ALA A 263 -3.00 -19.26 -31.96
C ALA A 263 -2.60 -20.32 -32.99
N GLU A 264 -1.57 -20.05 -33.78
CA GLU A 264 -1.02 -21.06 -34.71
C GLU A 264 -0.49 -22.31 -34.00
N LYS A 265 0.05 -22.15 -32.80
CA LYS A 265 0.54 -23.27 -31.98
C LYS A 265 -0.59 -24.04 -31.32
N ARG A 266 -1.63 -23.35 -30.86
CA ARG A 266 -2.79 -23.95 -30.18
C ARG A 266 -3.76 -24.62 -31.14
N TYR A 267 -4.02 -23.99 -32.30
CA TYR A 267 -5.07 -24.40 -33.24
C TYR A 267 -4.54 -24.90 -34.61
N GLY A 268 -3.21 -24.86 -34.81
CA GLY A 268 -2.62 -25.17 -36.12
C GLY A 268 -2.59 -23.97 -37.07
N ARG A 269 -2.06 -24.15 -38.29
CA ARG A 269 -1.92 -23.05 -39.26
C ARG A 269 -3.26 -22.35 -39.54
N LEU A 270 -3.40 -21.18 -39.02
CA LEU A 270 -4.44 -20.25 -39.44
C LEU A 270 -3.99 -19.60 -40.75
N LYS A 271 -4.69 -19.83 -41.88
CA LYS A 271 -4.36 -19.18 -43.17
C LYS A 271 -4.34 -17.66 -43.00
N MET A 272 -3.16 -17.11 -42.83
CA MET A 272 -2.90 -15.67 -42.69
C MET A 272 -1.88 -15.25 -43.75
N GLY A 273 -2.11 -14.09 -44.39
CA GLY A 273 -1.14 -13.50 -45.29
C GLY A 273 0.10 -12.98 -44.54
N ASN A 274 1.26 -13.39 -45.03
CA ASN A 274 2.65 -13.09 -44.64
C ASN A 274 3.16 -13.52 -43.26
N PRO A 275 4.28 -14.29 -43.24
CA PRO A 275 4.94 -14.72 -42.02
C PRO A 275 5.88 -13.64 -41.44
N ILE A 276 5.92 -13.54 -40.13
CA ILE A 276 6.85 -12.74 -39.39
C ILE A 276 7.80 -13.66 -38.60
N GLU A 277 9.09 -13.34 -38.69
CA GLU A 277 10.21 -14.14 -38.18
C GLU A 277 10.12 -14.51 -36.70
N ASN A 278 10.45 -15.79 -36.45
CA ASN A 278 10.22 -16.56 -35.21
C ASN A 278 11.44 -16.56 -34.26
N ARG A 279 11.95 -15.42 -33.76
CA ARG A 279 13.12 -15.47 -32.86
C ARG A 279 12.83 -15.34 -31.35
N ASP A 280 11.64 -14.92 -30.94
CA ASP A 280 11.38 -14.55 -29.52
C ASP A 280 10.47 -15.51 -28.74
N LEU A 281 10.23 -16.72 -29.27
CA LEU A 281 9.31 -17.65 -28.62
C LEU A 281 10.03 -18.94 -28.20
N ARG A 282 10.64 -18.92 -27.02
CA ARG A 282 10.97 -20.19 -26.32
C ARG A 282 9.68 -20.78 -25.77
N ILE A 283 9.44 -22.03 -25.99
CA ILE A 283 8.16 -22.67 -25.72
C ILE A 283 8.34 -24.01 -25.06
N VAL A 284 7.57 -24.14 -24.03
CA VAL A 284 7.26 -25.35 -23.30
C VAL A 284 6.58 -26.34 -24.22
N ASN A 285 7.15 -27.54 -24.31
CA ASN A 285 6.56 -28.66 -24.98
C ASN A 285 5.39 -29.21 -24.17
N SER A 286 4.17 -28.96 -24.61
CA SER A 286 3.04 -29.82 -24.25
C SER A 286 2.46 -30.43 -25.54
N GLU A 287 2.59 -31.71 -25.66
CA GLU A 287 2.03 -32.50 -26.77
C GLU A 287 0.51 -32.64 -26.63
N HIS A 288 -0.25 -31.67 -27.15
CA HIS A 288 -1.66 -31.88 -27.46
C HIS A 288 -1.98 -31.10 -28.74
N ARG A 289 -1.61 -31.71 -29.89
CA ARG A 289 -2.10 -31.29 -31.20
C ARG A 289 -3.53 -31.78 -31.40
N ILE A 290 -4.48 -30.87 -31.43
CA ILE A 290 -5.81 -31.13 -31.96
C ILE A 290 -5.72 -30.95 -33.49
N THR A 291 -5.68 -32.06 -34.20
CA THR A 291 -5.80 -32.08 -35.66
C THR A 291 -7.28 -32.01 -36.02
N ASN A 292 -7.76 -30.82 -36.35
CA ASN A 292 -9.03 -30.66 -37.04
C ASN A 292 -8.89 -29.65 -38.20
N ASN A 293 -8.83 -30.18 -39.39
CA ASN A 293 -8.93 -29.47 -40.67
C ASN A 293 -10.38 -29.03 -40.94
N ASN A 294 -10.83 -27.93 -40.32
CA ASN A 294 -12.10 -27.32 -40.68
C ASN A 294 -11.93 -25.82 -40.88
N SER A 295 -12.21 -25.34 -42.09
CA SER A 295 -12.16 -23.93 -42.46
C SER A 295 -13.10 -23.05 -41.58
N SER A 296 -14.19 -23.62 -41.07
CA SER A 296 -15.12 -22.97 -40.15
C SER A 296 -14.53 -22.76 -38.75
N ALA A 297 -13.79 -23.71 -38.20
CA ALA A 297 -13.11 -23.58 -36.90
C ALA A 297 -12.04 -22.51 -36.94
N SER A 298 -11.25 -22.40 -38.01
CA SER A 298 -10.27 -21.33 -38.21
C SER A 298 -10.94 -19.96 -38.29
N SER A 299 -12.14 -19.85 -38.85
CA SER A 299 -12.92 -18.61 -38.92
C SER A 299 -13.44 -18.17 -37.52
N ALA A 300 -13.94 -19.11 -36.71
CA ALA A 300 -14.41 -18.88 -35.35
C ALA A 300 -13.28 -18.36 -34.42
N VAL A 301 -12.11 -19.02 -34.47
CA VAL A 301 -10.92 -18.62 -33.74
C VAL A 301 -10.51 -17.20 -34.07
N LYS A 302 -10.42 -16.85 -35.36
CA LYS A 302 -10.05 -15.49 -35.82
C LYS A 302 -11.08 -14.44 -35.37
N LYS A 303 -12.35 -14.76 -35.51
CA LYS A 303 -13.44 -13.85 -35.11
C LYS A 303 -13.33 -13.53 -33.62
N ARG A 304 -13.18 -14.54 -32.76
CA ARG A 304 -13.06 -14.39 -31.32
C ARG A 304 -11.79 -13.61 -30.94
N ILE A 305 -10.61 -13.95 -31.51
CA ILE A 305 -9.36 -13.20 -31.29
C ILE A 305 -9.54 -11.72 -31.65
N ASN A 306 -10.13 -11.41 -32.79
CA ASN A 306 -10.31 -10.02 -33.20
C ASN A 306 -11.27 -9.26 -32.29
N GLN A 307 -12.34 -9.89 -31.83
CA GLN A 307 -13.28 -9.29 -30.87
C GLN A 307 -12.60 -8.96 -29.55
N GLU A 308 -11.88 -9.91 -28.96
CA GLU A 308 -11.19 -9.69 -27.70
C GLU A 308 -10.05 -8.66 -27.81
N LEU A 309 -9.23 -8.73 -28.87
CA LEU A 309 -8.18 -7.74 -29.11
C LEU A 309 -8.72 -6.33 -29.35
N ALA A 310 -9.89 -6.19 -29.93
CA ALA A 310 -10.55 -4.87 -30.09
C ALA A 310 -10.87 -4.27 -28.72
N ILE A 311 -11.54 -5.02 -27.84
CA ILE A 311 -11.90 -4.57 -26.50
C ILE A 311 -10.65 -4.29 -25.65
N ILE A 312 -9.66 -5.21 -25.65
CA ILE A 312 -8.41 -5.04 -24.92
C ILE A 312 -7.65 -3.77 -25.37
N THR A 313 -7.65 -3.49 -26.67
CA THR A 313 -6.99 -2.31 -27.25
C THR A 313 -7.74 -1.03 -26.91
N GLU A 314 -9.06 -1.03 -27.03
CA GLU A 314 -9.92 0.10 -26.69
C GLU A 314 -9.79 0.50 -25.21
N LYS A 315 -9.77 -0.50 -24.32
CA LYS A 315 -9.57 -0.30 -22.88
C LYS A 315 -8.12 0.03 -22.48
N GLY A 316 -7.16 -0.03 -23.40
CA GLY A 316 -5.75 0.24 -23.11
C GLY A 316 -5.02 -0.88 -22.33
N PHE A 317 -5.57 -2.10 -22.25
CA PHE A 317 -5.04 -3.21 -21.47
C PHE A 317 -3.91 -3.99 -22.15
N ALA A 318 -3.54 -3.65 -23.38
CA ALA A 318 -2.49 -4.34 -24.12
C ALA A 318 -1.13 -4.41 -23.37
N PRO A 319 -0.64 -3.34 -22.71
CA PRO A 319 0.59 -3.41 -21.90
C PRO A 319 0.48 -4.42 -20.77
N TYR A 320 -0.65 -4.50 -20.10
CA TYR A 320 -0.87 -5.44 -19.00
C TYR A 320 -0.76 -6.90 -19.47
N PHE A 321 -1.43 -7.27 -20.55
CA PHE A 321 -1.29 -8.61 -21.13
C PHE A 321 0.14 -8.94 -21.53
N LEU A 322 0.91 -7.95 -21.98
CA LEU A 322 2.31 -8.14 -22.35
C LEU A 322 3.20 -8.36 -21.12
N VAL A 323 2.93 -7.68 -20.00
CA VAL A 323 3.63 -7.93 -18.72
C VAL A 323 3.34 -9.34 -18.25
N VAL A 324 2.08 -9.74 -18.23
CA VAL A 324 1.70 -11.10 -17.82
C VAL A 324 2.32 -12.16 -18.73
N TRP A 325 2.28 -11.95 -20.06
CA TRP A 325 2.94 -12.85 -21.01
C TRP A 325 4.45 -12.94 -20.76
N ASP A 326 5.11 -11.86 -20.45
CA ASP A 326 6.54 -11.84 -20.16
C ASP A 326 6.90 -12.65 -18.92
N ILE A 327 6.04 -12.61 -17.89
CA ILE A 327 6.22 -13.40 -16.66
C ILE A 327 5.97 -14.88 -16.92
N VAL A 328 4.86 -15.25 -17.55
CA VAL A 328 4.50 -16.67 -17.75
C VAL A 328 5.47 -17.42 -18.66
N ARG A 329 6.20 -16.73 -19.53
CA ARG A 329 7.22 -17.35 -20.39
C ARG A 329 8.51 -17.74 -19.66
N GLN A 330 8.68 -17.37 -18.38
CA GLN A 330 9.84 -17.71 -17.55
C GLN A 330 9.70 -19.09 -16.90
N THR A 331 8.55 -19.71 -16.97
CA THR A 331 8.24 -20.99 -16.35
C THR A 331 7.87 -22.04 -17.40
N ASN A 332 7.99 -23.32 -17.01
CA ASN A 332 7.63 -24.45 -17.85
C ASN A 332 6.13 -24.77 -17.82
N ALA A 333 5.41 -24.36 -16.77
CA ALA A 333 3.98 -24.59 -16.64
C ALA A 333 3.31 -23.45 -15.89
N THR A 334 2.10 -23.10 -16.32
CA THR A 334 1.24 -22.12 -15.63
C THR A 334 -0.20 -22.57 -15.67
N ILE A 335 -0.97 -22.16 -14.65
CA ILE A 335 -2.42 -22.33 -14.63
C ILE A 335 -3.04 -20.96 -14.39
N GLY A 336 -3.58 -20.36 -15.46
CA GLY A 336 -4.42 -19.16 -15.32
C GLY A 336 -5.77 -19.55 -14.75
N ARG A 337 -6.18 -18.87 -13.68
CA ARG A 337 -7.44 -19.09 -12.95
C ARG A 337 -8.45 -17.95 -13.17
N GLY A 338 -9.60 -18.10 -12.54
CA GLY A 338 -10.62 -17.08 -12.50
C GLY A 338 -11.22 -16.75 -13.87
N SER A 339 -11.67 -15.51 -14.02
CA SER A 339 -12.31 -15.01 -15.25
C SER A 339 -11.33 -14.90 -16.43
N GLY A 340 -10.04 -14.73 -16.18
CA GLY A 340 -8.98 -14.64 -17.20
C GLY A 340 -8.86 -15.91 -18.06
N ALA A 341 -9.29 -17.07 -17.54
CA ALA A 341 -9.35 -18.34 -18.30
C ALA A 341 -10.40 -18.31 -19.43
N ALA A 342 -11.35 -17.37 -19.44
CA ALA A 342 -12.35 -17.24 -20.50
C ALA A 342 -11.85 -16.49 -21.74
N SER A 343 -10.62 -15.99 -21.75
CA SER A 343 -10.02 -15.23 -22.85
C SER A 343 -9.24 -16.11 -23.79
N ILE A 344 -9.54 -16.04 -25.09
CA ILE A 344 -8.73 -16.68 -26.14
C ILE A 344 -7.37 -16.00 -26.27
N VAL A 345 -7.27 -14.72 -25.96
CA VAL A 345 -6.01 -13.98 -25.90
C VAL A 345 -5.11 -14.57 -24.81
N SER A 346 -5.64 -14.79 -23.60
CA SER A 346 -4.91 -15.46 -22.51
C SER A 346 -4.48 -16.87 -22.88
N TYR A 347 -5.35 -17.63 -23.55
CA TYR A 347 -5.05 -18.98 -24.02
C TYR A 347 -3.93 -19.01 -25.06
N CYS A 348 -3.98 -18.12 -26.04
CA CYS A 348 -2.94 -17.99 -27.07
C CYS A 348 -1.60 -17.47 -26.52
N LEU A 349 -1.62 -16.71 -25.44
CA LEU A 349 -0.41 -16.23 -24.74
C LEU A 349 0.15 -17.26 -23.73
N PHE A 350 -0.45 -18.44 -23.62
CA PHE A 350 -0.08 -19.49 -22.66
C PHE A 350 -0.27 -19.09 -21.19
N ILE A 351 -1.06 -18.05 -20.92
CA ILE A 351 -1.45 -17.63 -19.57
C ILE A 351 -2.38 -18.65 -18.94
N THR A 352 -3.31 -19.21 -19.72
CA THR A 352 -4.20 -20.31 -19.32
C THR A 352 -4.07 -21.51 -20.25
N GLN A 353 -4.38 -22.71 -19.74
CA GLN A 353 -4.38 -23.94 -20.50
C GLN A 353 -5.80 -24.40 -20.94
N VAL A 354 -6.82 -23.62 -20.55
CA VAL A 354 -8.22 -23.89 -20.87
C VAL A 354 -8.60 -23.24 -22.20
N ASP A 355 -9.03 -24.04 -23.18
CA ASP A 355 -9.52 -23.52 -24.46
C ASP A 355 -10.93 -22.93 -24.30
N PRO A 356 -11.10 -21.62 -24.43
CA PRO A 356 -12.40 -20.96 -24.19
C PRO A 356 -13.42 -21.29 -25.30
N LEU A 357 -13.01 -21.65 -26.50
CA LEU A 357 -13.92 -22.08 -27.57
C LEU A 357 -14.44 -23.48 -27.32
N LYS A 358 -13.55 -24.40 -26.95
CA LYS A 358 -13.91 -25.81 -26.68
C LYS A 358 -14.93 -25.89 -25.51
N TYR A 359 -14.79 -25.07 -24.50
CA TYR A 359 -15.65 -25.08 -23.30
C TYR A 359 -16.71 -23.99 -23.31
N ASN A 360 -16.89 -23.29 -24.44
CA ASN A 360 -17.87 -22.18 -24.62
C ASN A 360 -17.83 -21.14 -23.49
N LEU A 361 -16.62 -20.72 -23.12
CA LEU A 361 -16.42 -19.71 -22.08
C LEU A 361 -16.67 -18.30 -22.64
N GLN A 362 -17.36 -17.48 -21.87
CA GLN A 362 -17.75 -16.14 -22.28
C GLN A 362 -16.71 -15.12 -21.82
N PHE A 363 -16.12 -14.39 -22.77
CA PHE A 363 -15.11 -13.35 -22.52
C PHE A 363 -15.67 -12.17 -21.71
N GLU A 364 -16.95 -11.89 -21.87
CA GLU A 364 -17.66 -10.79 -21.22
C GLU A 364 -17.66 -10.93 -19.68
N ARG A 365 -17.45 -12.14 -19.15
CA ARG A 365 -17.24 -12.34 -17.71
C ARG A 365 -15.88 -11.83 -17.22
N PHE A 366 -14.92 -11.71 -18.13
CA PHE A 366 -13.57 -11.23 -17.85
C PHE A 366 -13.44 -9.75 -18.17
N ILE A 367 -13.75 -9.35 -19.42
CA ILE A 367 -13.72 -7.97 -19.86
C ILE A 367 -14.96 -7.70 -20.73
N HIS A 368 -15.69 -6.62 -20.42
CA HIS A 368 -16.78 -6.12 -21.26
C HIS A 368 -16.64 -4.59 -21.43
N PRO A 369 -17.26 -3.99 -22.46
CA PRO A 369 -17.11 -2.56 -22.77
C PRO A 369 -17.47 -1.63 -21.61
N GLU A 370 -18.47 -1.97 -20.81
CA GLU A 370 -18.94 -1.16 -19.68
C GLU A 370 -18.13 -1.36 -18.39
N ARG A 371 -17.24 -2.35 -18.32
CA ARG A 371 -16.40 -2.58 -17.14
C ARG A 371 -15.41 -1.44 -16.96
N VAL A 372 -15.45 -0.79 -15.80
CA VAL A 372 -14.55 0.31 -15.44
C VAL A 372 -13.28 -0.25 -14.79
N ASP A 373 -13.43 -1.32 -14.01
CA ASP A 373 -12.32 -1.92 -13.25
C ASP A 373 -11.38 -2.73 -14.16
N MET A 374 -10.11 -2.76 -13.77
CA MET A 374 -9.12 -3.61 -14.40
C MET A 374 -9.45 -5.10 -14.15
N PRO A 375 -9.33 -5.97 -15.16
CA PRO A 375 -9.49 -7.39 -14.96
C PRO A 375 -8.29 -7.97 -14.21
N ASP A 376 -8.56 -8.84 -13.24
CA ASP A 376 -7.52 -9.63 -12.57
C ASP A 376 -7.13 -10.82 -13.44
N ILE A 377 -5.83 -11.06 -13.55
CA ILE A 377 -5.29 -12.28 -14.15
C ILE A 377 -4.57 -13.06 -13.06
N ASP A 378 -5.26 -14.03 -12.51
CA ASP A 378 -4.72 -14.93 -11.48
C ASP A 378 -3.94 -16.07 -12.16
N ILE A 379 -2.70 -16.29 -11.72
CA ILE A 379 -1.82 -17.32 -12.29
C ILE A 379 -1.16 -18.10 -11.17
N ASP A 380 -1.30 -19.42 -11.23
CA ASP A 380 -0.55 -20.32 -10.38
C ASP A 380 0.74 -20.76 -11.11
N PHE A 381 1.82 -20.78 -10.37
CA PHE A 381 3.13 -21.25 -10.81
C PHE A 381 3.52 -22.52 -10.05
N PRO A 382 4.36 -23.39 -10.63
CA PRO A 382 4.95 -24.52 -9.90
C PRO A 382 5.68 -24.02 -8.64
N TRP A 383 5.51 -24.76 -7.55
CA TRP A 383 6.07 -24.35 -6.26
C TRP A 383 7.61 -24.30 -6.27
N ASP A 384 8.25 -25.15 -7.03
CA ASP A 384 9.70 -25.24 -7.21
C ASP A 384 10.29 -24.16 -8.13
N GLU A 385 9.48 -23.51 -8.98
CA GLU A 385 9.88 -22.38 -9.82
C GLU A 385 9.43 -21.03 -9.25
N ARG A 386 8.69 -21.02 -8.16
CA ARG A 386 8.04 -19.81 -7.60
C ARG A 386 9.04 -18.71 -7.26
N ASP A 387 10.09 -19.06 -6.53
CA ASP A 387 11.04 -18.07 -6.01
C ASP A 387 11.86 -17.46 -7.16
N ASP A 388 12.25 -18.23 -8.17
CA ASP A 388 12.92 -17.75 -9.37
C ASP A 388 12.05 -16.76 -10.15
N ILE A 389 10.72 -17.01 -10.20
CA ILE A 389 9.78 -16.11 -10.86
C ILE A 389 9.62 -14.81 -10.08
N ILE A 390 9.51 -14.89 -8.75
CA ILE A 390 9.46 -13.72 -7.88
C ILE A 390 10.71 -12.86 -8.09
N ASP A 391 11.90 -13.47 -8.03
CA ASP A 391 13.16 -12.79 -8.26
C ASP A 391 13.23 -12.15 -9.65
N TYR A 392 12.81 -12.85 -10.70
CA TYR A 392 12.72 -12.29 -12.03
C TYR A 392 11.83 -11.05 -12.10
N VAL A 393 10.66 -11.10 -11.46
CA VAL A 393 9.71 -9.98 -11.45
C VAL A 393 10.32 -8.77 -10.74
N PHE A 394 10.92 -8.95 -9.55
CA PHE A 394 11.57 -7.88 -8.81
C PHE A 394 12.78 -7.30 -9.55
N GLN A 395 13.62 -8.14 -10.14
CA GLN A 395 14.79 -7.68 -10.91
C GLN A 395 14.38 -6.91 -12.16
N LYS A 396 13.37 -7.38 -12.88
CA LYS A 396 12.97 -6.78 -14.15
C LYS A 396 12.13 -5.52 -13.99
N TYR A 397 11.15 -5.55 -13.11
CA TYR A 397 10.19 -4.45 -12.96
C TYR A 397 10.56 -3.49 -11.83
N GLY A 398 11.47 -3.87 -10.94
CA GLY A 398 12.00 -3.07 -9.85
C GLY A 398 11.10 -3.06 -8.60
N LEU A 399 11.72 -2.88 -7.43
CA LEU A 399 11.06 -2.87 -6.12
C LEU A 399 9.96 -1.80 -6.01
N HIS A 400 10.07 -0.70 -6.75
CA HIS A 400 9.10 0.41 -6.72
C HIS A 400 7.85 0.17 -7.59
N ARG A 401 7.81 -0.93 -8.37
CA ARG A 401 6.68 -1.31 -9.24
C ARG A 401 6.08 -2.67 -8.92
N THR A 402 6.68 -3.39 -7.98
CA THR A 402 6.28 -4.73 -7.56
C THR A 402 6.10 -4.77 -6.06
N ALA A 403 5.18 -5.59 -5.60
CA ALA A 403 4.96 -5.80 -4.18
C ALA A 403 4.46 -7.22 -3.90
N MET A 404 4.85 -7.75 -2.76
CA MET A 404 4.19 -8.92 -2.18
C MET A 404 2.90 -8.50 -1.51
N VAL A 405 1.88 -9.36 -1.57
CA VAL A 405 0.63 -9.14 -0.82
C VAL A 405 0.92 -9.31 0.67
N SER A 406 0.65 -8.26 1.44
CA SER A 406 0.74 -8.31 2.90
C SER A 406 -0.59 -8.72 3.50
N ASN A 407 -0.62 -9.85 4.17
CA ASN A 407 -1.78 -10.34 4.91
C ASN A 407 -1.60 -10.10 6.40
N GLN A 408 -2.60 -9.52 7.04
CA GLN A 408 -2.66 -9.37 8.49
C GLN A 408 -3.78 -10.23 9.06
N VAL A 409 -3.43 -11.02 10.08
CA VAL A 409 -4.40 -11.80 10.85
C VAL A 409 -4.72 -11.00 12.11
N PHE A 410 -5.98 -10.75 12.34
CA PHE A 410 -6.48 -10.10 13.56
C PHE A 410 -6.98 -11.15 14.54
N LEU A 411 -6.81 -10.90 15.83
CA LEU A 411 -7.49 -11.64 16.88
C LEU A 411 -8.98 -11.26 16.83
N GLN A 412 -9.85 -12.27 16.82
CA GLN A 412 -11.30 -12.08 16.84
C GLN A 412 -11.81 -12.15 18.27
#